data_a0331ecc02ff60a2098767e963d96a48
#
_entry.id   a0331ecc02ff60a2098767e963d96a48
#
_cell.length_a   1.000
_cell.length_b   1.000
_cell.length_c   1.000
_cell.angle_alpha   90.00
_cell.angle_beta   90.00
_cell.angle_gamma   90.00
#
_symmetry.space_group_name_H-M   'P 1'
#
loop_
_entity.id
_entity.type
_entity.pdbx_description
1 polymer ?
#
loop_
_entity_poly.entity_id
_entity_poly.type
_entity_poly.pdbx_seq_one_letter_code
_entity_poly.pdbx_strand_id
1 'polypeptide(L)'
;MSTDLAHEFANYLRDHNHLSGDGGVPDGAARSPNRALQNLWELTELSASDFADEVAAFFQIPRISLQDLLSAQPLAGRFSQRFLREMLVFPFQPEDGEPTLAVADPSDSAAARAAAIVLGRDVPIGVASFEDIETALDQRLGNDESAPEAVRAASYAREDDIESLRDLASGAPVVRAVSDLLEKAVELRASDIHNEPFRSGLTVRLRIDGLLRAIPPPAGALPQAIISRIKILAGLNIAERRLPQDGAAQLHVGKTDLDIRVAIMPTQHGESAVIRLLPTDRGLLAIEKLGFLSPDEKKLRDLLNLPHGMIVVTGPTGSGKTTTLATVLSILNEPTRKILTIEDPVEYEIAGVNQSQAKPSIGLTFAAAMRAFVRQDPDVIMVGEVRDSETAHIAVHAALTGHLVLTTLHTETAAAAVPRLLDLGVEGFLLKSTLRAVIAQRLVRQLCDRCKSKRDLRLADFTDDPRLRALGFRLGEAIYEPKGCERCGGVGYRGRVGVFEVLKIEETVRGLINAQTDGNAIDRAAVQAGMTTMVDDGVAKCRAGITSANEVLRVTTIR
;
A
#
# COMPACT_ATOMS: atom_id res chain seq x y z
N MET A 1 28.13 23.91 -21.83
CA MET A 1 27.28 24.83 -22.62
C MET A 1 27.86 26.24 -22.56
N SER A 2 27.90 27.02 -23.66
CA SER A 2 28.22 28.44 -23.57
C SER A 2 27.08 29.17 -22.85
N THR A 3 27.40 30.24 -22.13
CA THR A 3 26.41 31.02 -21.36
C THR A 3 25.25 31.53 -22.26
N ASP A 4 25.54 31.83 -23.52
CA ASP A 4 24.56 32.27 -24.51
C ASP A 4 23.56 31.18 -24.87
N LEU A 5 24.00 29.94 -25.10
CA LEU A 5 23.15 28.81 -25.48
C LEU A 5 22.24 28.36 -24.33
N ALA A 6 22.71 28.50 -23.06
CA ALA A 6 21.88 28.24 -21.89
C ALA A 6 20.75 29.26 -21.75
N HIS A 7 21.03 30.53 -22.10
CA HIS A 7 19.99 31.56 -22.12
C HIS A 7 18.98 31.35 -23.26
N GLU A 8 19.42 30.93 -24.43
CA GLU A 8 18.54 30.62 -25.57
C GLU A 8 17.60 29.46 -25.24
N PHE A 9 18.14 28.39 -24.62
CA PHE A 9 17.32 27.24 -24.22
C PHE A 9 16.36 27.57 -23.05
N ALA A 10 16.81 28.40 -22.08
CA ALA A 10 15.92 28.90 -21.03
C ALA A 10 14.77 29.76 -21.56
N ASN A 11 15.01 30.57 -22.60
CA ASN A 11 13.98 31.34 -23.28
C ASN A 11 13.01 30.40 -24.04
N TYR A 12 13.54 29.41 -24.75
CA TYR A 12 12.74 28.38 -25.40
C TYR A 12 11.79 27.68 -24.41
N LEU A 13 12.28 27.28 -23.23
CA LEU A 13 11.45 26.66 -22.18
C LEU A 13 10.38 27.60 -21.62
N ARG A 14 10.67 28.92 -21.55
CA ARG A 14 9.65 29.92 -21.15
C ARG A 14 8.56 30.08 -22.21
N ASP A 15 8.93 30.12 -23.47
CA ASP A 15 7.98 30.23 -24.58
C ASP A 15 7.03 29.02 -24.65
N HIS A 16 7.48 27.86 -24.14
CA HIS A 16 6.69 26.62 -24.04
C HIS A 16 6.01 26.44 -22.67
N ASN A 17 6.00 27.46 -21.79
CA ASN A 17 5.42 27.45 -20.44
C ASN A 17 6.03 26.40 -19.48
N HIS A 18 7.27 25.99 -19.68
CA HIS A 18 7.97 25.03 -18.83
C HIS A 18 8.88 25.68 -17.78
N LEU A 19 9.05 27.00 -17.81
CA LEU A 19 9.85 27.76 -16.85
C LEU A 19 9.08 29.00 -16.40
N SER A 20 8.76 29.12 -15.11
CA SER A 20 8.05 30.24 -14.51
C SER A 20 9.01 31.27 -13.96
N GLY A 21 8.85 32.57 -14.33
CA GLY A 21 9.51 33.72 -13.71
C GLY A 21 10.57 34.44 -14.56
N ASP A 22 10.68 35.77 -14.32
CA ASP A 22 11.64 36.70 -14.97
C ASP A 22 13.07 36.61 -14.39
N GLY A 23 13.34 35.59 -13.56
CA GLY A 23 14.63 35.34 -12.97
C GLY A 23 15.65 34.89 -14.02
N GLY A 24 16.65 35.71 -14.33
CA GLY A 24 17.79 35.30 -15.14
C GLY A 24 18.45 34.03 -14.57
N VAL A 25 19.11 33.25 -15.43
CA VAL A 25 19.96 32.13 -15.00
C VAL A 25 20.87 32.64 -13.85
N PRO A 26 20.80 32.02 -12.66
CA PRO A 26 21.58 32.53 -11.52
C PRO A 26 23.06 32.62 -11.88
N ASP A 27 23.70 33.77 -11.63
CA ASP A 27 25.14 33.99 -11.82
C ASP A 27 26.04 33.02 -11.02
N GLY A 28 25.41 32.18 -10.17
CA GLY A 28 26.04 31.11 -9.40
C GLY A 28 26.22 29.77 -10.13
N ALA A 29 25.76 29.62 -11.38
CA ALA A 29 25.96 28.42 -12.21
C ALA A 29 27.44 28.15 -12.61
N ALA A 30 28.34 29.00 -12.20
CA ALA A 30 29.79 28.91 -12.47
C ALA A 30 30.53 27.82 -11.67
N ARG A 31 29.83 26.93 -10.91
CA ARG A 31 30.54 25.91 -10.10
C ARG A 31 30.87 24.62 -10.83
N SER A 32 30.23 24.33 -11.97
CA SER A 32 30.63 23.23 -12.86
C SER A 32 30.00 23.44 -14.22
N PRO A 33 30.74 23.88 -15.25
CA PRO A 33 30.22 24.16 -16.59
C PRO A 33 29.55 22.94 -17.28
N ASN A 34 29.87 21.73 -16.85
CA ASN A 34 29.36 20.47 -17.41
C ASN A 34 27.96 20.06 -16.91
N ARG A 35 27.29 20.86 -16.08
CA ARG A 35 25.94 20.56 -15.54
C ARG A 35 24.94 21.69 -15.76
N ALA A 36 25.16 22.53 -16.74
CA ALA A 36 24.30 23.69 -16.99
C ALA A 36 22.85 23.30 -17.33
N LEU A 37 22.65 22.24 -18.15
CA LEU A 37 21.31 21.72 -18.47
C LEU A 37 20.66 21.03 -17.28
N GLN A 38 21.41 20.31 -16.45
CA GLN A 38 20.88 19.69 -15.23
C GLN A 38 20.41 20.74 -14.23
N ASN A 39 21.19 21.81 -14.04
CA ASN A 39 20.78 22.94 -13.19
C ASN A 39 19.54 23.66 -13.75
N LEU A 40 19.40 23.75 -15.07
CA LEU A 40 18.23 24.36 -15.70
C LEU A 40 16.99 23.46 -15.56
N TRP A 41 17.14 22.14 -15.67
CA TRP A 41 16.09 21.18 -15.41
C TRP A 41 15.55 21.28 -13.98
N GLU A 42 16.43 21.47 -12.99
CA GLU A 42 16.04 21.66 -11.57
C GLU A 42 15.11 22.87 -11.36
N LEU A 43 15.10 23.84 -12.28
CA LEU A 43 14.25 25.01 -12.24
C LEU A 43 12.90 24.79 -12.96
N THR A 44 12.69 23.67 -13.64
CA THR A 44 11.47 23.32 -14.35
C THR A 44 10.61 22.34 -13.54
N GLU A 45 9.32 22.22 -13.90
CA GLU A 45 8.43 21.18 -13.35
C GLU A 45 8.40 19.90 -14.20
N LEU A 46 9.24 19.83 -15.24
CA LEU A 46 9.31 18.71 -16.18
C LEU A 46 9.94 17.46 -15.54
N SER A 47 9.45 16.29 -15.91
CA SER A 47 10.16 15.04 -15.63
C SER A 47 11.50 15.00 -16.36
N ALA A 48 12.44 14.16 -15.93
CA ALA A 48 13.73 14.00 -16.63
C ALA A 48 13.55 13.56 -18.10
N SER A 49 12.52 12.75 -18.38
CA SER A 49 12.17 12.32 -19.72
C SER A 49 11.60 13.44 -20.57
N ASP A 50 10.60 14.19 -20.06
CA ASP A 50 10.01 15.31 -20.78
C ASP A 50 11.03 16.43 -21.03
N PHE A 51 11.92 16.68 -20.07
CA PHE A 51 13.01 17.63 -20.25
C PHE A 51 13.99 17.19 -21.35
N ALA A 52 14.32 15.90 -21.41
CA ALA A 52 15.15 15.36 -22.48
C ALA A 52 14.47 15.43 -23.85
N ASP A 53 13.13 15.34 -23.91
CA ASP A 53 12.35 15.53 -25.15
C ASP A 53 12.46 16.99 -25.62
N GLU A 54 12.37 17.97 -24.69
CA GLU A 54 12.57 19.40 -25.01
C GLU A 54 14.00 19.70 -25.45
N VAL A 55 15.01 19.08 -24.83
CA VAL A 55 16.40 19.18 -25.25
C VAL A 55 16.57 18.61 -26.65
N ALA A 56 16.02 17.44 -26.93
CA ALA A 56 16.08 16.79 -28.25
C ALA A 56 15.43 17.66 -29.34
N ALA A 57 14.27 18.26 -29.04
CA ALA A 57 13.54 19.15 -29.93
C ALA A 57 14.32 20.44 -30.22
N PHE A 58 14.88 21.10 -29.19
CA PHE A 58 15.65 22.34 -29.32
C PHE A 58 16.92 22.15 -30.15
N PHE A 59 17.66 21.07 -29.88
CA PHE A 59 18.90 20.77 -30.62
C PHE A 59 18.68 20.02 -31.93
N GLN A 60 17.45 19.61 -32.24
CA GLN A 60 17.08 18.78 -33.41
C GLN A 60 17.91 17.48 -33.51
N ILE A 61 18.11 16.83 -32.36
CA ILE A 61 18.88 15.57 -32.22
C ILE A 61 17.92 14.44 -31.83
N PRO A 62 18.12 13.21 -32.35
CA PRO A 62 17.25 12.08 -32.05
C PRO A 62 17.18 11.79 -30.54
N ARG A 63 15.99 11.49 -30.04
CA ARG A 63 15.75 11.03 -28.68
C ARG A 63 16.08 9.54 -28.56
N ILE A 64 16.77 9.16 -27.50
CA ILE A 64 17.14 7.78 -27.15
C ILE A 64 16.45 7.42 -25.83
N SER A 65 15.68 6.36 -25.82
CA SER A 65 14.99 5.88 -24.62
C SER A 65 15.87 4.95 -23.78
N LEU A 66 15.51 4.76 -22.50
CA LEU A 66 16.15 3.75 -21.65
C LEU A 66 16.11 2.36 -22.27
N GLN A 67 15.00 2.00 -22.94
CA GLN A 67 14.86 0.71 -23.58
C GLN A 67 15.87 0.51 -24.71
N ASP A 68 16.15 1.56 -25.50
CA ASP A 68 17.16 1.52 -26.55
C ASP A 68 18.56 1.31 -25.95
N LEU A 69 18.87 1.99 -24.85
CA LEU A 69 20.17 1.84 -24.15
C LEU A 69 20.36 0.45 -23.53
N LEU A 70 19.29 -0.15 -23.01
CA LEU A 70 19.34 -1.47 -22.37
C LEU A 70 19.29 -2.63 -23.37
N SER A 71 18.67 -2.45 -24.54
CA SER A 71 18.63 -3.49 -25.58
C SER A 71 19.90 -3.53 -26.43
N ALA A 72 20.58 -2.40 -26.59
CA ALA A 72 21.77 -2.26 -27.41
C ALA A 72 23.03 -2.88 -26.82
N GLN A 73 24.02 -3.16 -27.66
CA GLN A 73 25.33 -3.63 -27.21
C GLN A 73 26.12 -2.46 -26.58
N PRO A 74 26.49 -2.53 -25.27
CA PRO A 74 27.24 -1.46 -24.63
C PRO A 74 28.68 -1.42 -25.13
N LEU A 75 29.17 -0.22 -25.44
CA LEU A 75 30.57 0.05 -25.76
C LEU A 75 31.30 0.69 -24.58
N ALA A 76 30.63 0.82 -23.46
CA ALA A 76 31.11 1.47 -22.24
C ALA A 76 32.42 0.89 -21.69
N GLY A 77 32.69 -0.40 -21.90
CA GLY A 77 33.94 -1.06 -21.48
C GLY A 77 35.23 -0.53 -22.14
N ARG A 78 35.12 0.32 -23.19
CA ARG A 78 36.24 0.98 -23.85
C ARG A 78 36.60 2.31 -23.24
N PHE A 79 35.80 2.80 -22.29
CA PHE A 79 35.95 4.11 -21.65
C PHE A 79 36.21 3.95 -20.15
N SER A 80 36.80 4.96 -19.53
CA SER A 80 36.88 4.95 -18.07
C SER A 80 35.49 5.20 -17.47
N GLN A 81 35.13 4.43 -16.45
CA GLN A 81 33.85 4.58 -15.77
C GLN A 81 33.63 5.98 -15.21
N ARG A 82 34.72 6.57 -14.67
CA ARG A 82 34.74 7.94 -14.18
C ARG A 82 34.35 8.94 -15.27
N PHE A 83 34.92 8.81 -16.46
CA PHE A 83 34.60 9.68 -17.60
C PHE A 83 33.13 9.59 -17.98
N LEU A 84 32.59 8.37 -18.10
CA LEU A 84 31.19 8.15 -18.48
C LEU A 84 30.21 8.77 -17.46
N ARG A 85 30.51 8.67 -16.17
CA ARG A 85 29.68 9.23 -15.08
C ARG A 85 29.86 10.75 -14.96
N GLU A 86 31.05 11.29 -15.08
CA GLU A 86 31.30 12.74 -14.99
C GLU A 86 30.69 13.50 -16.17
N MET A 87 30.71 12.91 -17.36
CA MET A 87 30.20 13.53 -18.58
C MET A 87 28.72 13.16 -18.86
N LEU A 88 28.11 12.25 -18.09
CA LEU A 88 26.76 11.74 -18.27
C LEU A 88 26.50 11.29 -19.72
N VAL A 89 27.31 10.32 -20.18
CA VAL A 89 27.24 9.77 -21.53
C VAL A 89 27.28 8.24 -21.51
N PHE A 90 26.59 7.62 -22.48
CA PHE A 90 26.56 6.18 -22.64
C PHE A 90 26.83 5.79 -24.09
N PRO A 91 28.02 5.24 -24.41
CA PRO A 91 28.34 4.74 -25.75
C PRO A 91 27.76 3.34 -25.96
N PHE A 92 27.01 3.16 -27.06
CA PHE A 92 26.34 1.90 -27.39
C PHE A 92 26.28 1.68 -28.90
N GLN A 93 25.98 0.44 -29.30
CA GLN A 93 25.74 0.07 -30.67
C GLN A 93 24.33 -0.52 -30.81
N PRO A 94 23.41 0.10 -31.55
CA PRO A 94 22.12 -0.47 -31.89
C PRO A 94 22.29 -1.78 -32.69
N GLU A 95 21.28 -2.70 -32.65
CA GLU A 95 21.34 -3.99 -33.34
C GLU A 95 21.63 -3.85 -34.86
N ASP A 96 21.01 -2.87 -35.50
CA ASP A 96 21.12 -2.62 -36.94
C ASP A 96 21.74 -1.24 -37.26
N GLY A 97 22.60 -0.69 -36.37
CA GLY A 97 23.09 0.69 -36.51
C GLY A 97 24.59 0.88 -36.27
N GLU A 98 25.06 2.10 -36.51
CA GLU A 98 26.41 2.51 -36.18
C GLU A 98 26.56 2.81 -34.69
N PRO A 99 27.80 2.69 -34.10
CA PRO A 99 28.06 3.14 -32.75
C PRO A 99 27.59 4.57 -32.52
N THR A 100 26.77 4.74 -31.51
CA THR A 100 26.11 6.00 -31.14
C THR A 100 26.47 6.37 -29.71
N LEU A 101 26.55 7.68 -29.42
CA LEU A 101 26.75 8.20 -28.08
C LEU A 101 25.47 8.83 -27.57
N ALA A 102 24.87 8.24 -26.53
CA ALA A 102 23.81 8.89 -25.79
C ALA A 102 24.41 9.95 -24.87
N VAL A 103 23.88 11.17 -24.92
CA VAL A 103 24.35 12.32 -24.14
C VAL A 103 23.18 13.01 -23.44
N ALA A 104 23.40 13.49 -22.22
CA ALA A 104 22.41 14.32 -21.55
C ALA A 104 22.52 15.81 -21.98
N ASP A 105 23.73 16.26 -22.31
CA ASP A 105 24.00 17.61 -22.82
C ASP A 105 24.64 17.54 -24.21
N PRO A 106 23.87 17.72 -25.30
CA PRO A 106 24.42 17.68 -26.66
C PRO A 106 25.31 18.87 -27.00
N SER A 107 25.33 19.92 -26.20
CA SER A 107 26.22 21.08 -26.39
C SER A 107 27.65 20.80 -25.94
N ASP A 108 27.89 19.68 -25.22
CA ASP A 108 29.23 19.30 -24.77
C ASP A 108 30.01 18.57 -25.87
N SER A 109 30.69 19.35 -26.68
CA SER A 109 31.54 18.81 -27.75
C SER A 109 32.76 18.02 -27.24
N ALA A 110 33.11 18.10 -25.95
CA ALA A 110 34.25 17.36 -25.39
C ALA A 110 33.91 15.87 -25.27
N ALA A 111 32.68 15.53 -24.90
CA ALA A 111 32.21 14.15 -24.82
C ALA A 111 32.21 13.48 -26.19
N ALA A 112 31.66 14.15 -27.22
CA ALA A 112 31.65 13.65 -28.59
C ALA A 112 33.06 13.45 -29.16
N ARG A 113 33.96 14.41 -28.94
CA ARG A 113 35.37 14.29 -29.37
C ARG A 113 36.10 13.15 -28.67
N ALA A 114 35.91 12.98 -27.37
CA ALA A 114 36.48 11.87 -26.63
C ALA A 114 35.98 10.52 -27.15
N ALA A 115 34.69 10.41 -27.44
CA ALA A 115 34.10 9.20 -28.04
C ALA A 115 34.69 8.92 -29.43
N ALA A 116 34.86 9.94 -30.29
CA ALA A 116 35.45 9.80 -31.61
C ALA A 116 36.91 9.28 -31.53
N ILE A 117 37.70 9.77 -30.56
CA ILE A 117 39.08 9.30 -30.36
C ILE A 117 39.10 7.83 -29.94
N VAL A 118 38.28 7.44 -28.97
CA VAL A 118 38.28 6.08 -28.41
C VAL A 118 37.74 5.06 -29.40
N LEU A 119 36.75 5.44 -30.22
CA LEU A 119 36.10 4.57 -31.20
C LEU A 119 36.74 4.63 -32.58
N GLY A 120 37.67 5.59 -32.79
CA GLY A 120 38.45 5.74 -34.05
C GLY A 120 37.67 6.29 -35.25
N ARG A 121 36.49 6.89 -34.99
CA ARG A 121 35.60 7.49 -35.99
C ARG A 121 34.66 8.53 -35.37
N ASP A 122 34.07 9.37 -36.21
CA ASP A 122 32.98 10.23 -35.77
C ASP A 122 31.77 9.40 -35.34
N VAL A 123 31.19 9.81 -34.24
CA VAL A 123 30.09 9.06 -33.57
C VAL A 123 28.85 9.93 -33.55
N PRO A 124 27.73 9.49 -34.14
CA PRO A 124 26.47 10.19 -34.04
C PRO A 124 26.06 10.29 -32.57
N ILE A 125 25.44 11.42 -32.19
CA ILE A 125 24.93 11.66 -30.85
C ILE A 125 23.41 11.59 -30.84
N GLY A 126 22.83 11.14 -29.71
CA GLY A 126 21.42 11.22 -29.43
C GLY A 126 21.18 11.64 -28.00
N VAL A 127 20.06 12.28 -27.71
CA VAL A 127 19.71 12.79 -26.40
C VAL A 127 19.02 11.70 -25.58
N ALA A 128 19.55 11.42 -24.40
CA ALA A 128 18.91 10.59 -23.37
C ALA A 128 18.73 11.40 -22.08
N SER A 129 17.76 11.01 -21.24
CA SER A 129 17.60 11.69 -19.96
C SER A 129 18.79 11.40 -19.04
N PHE A 130 19.03 12.28 -18.08
CA PHE A 130 20.07 12.09 -17.05
C PHE A 130 19.87 10.75 -16.33
N GLU A 131 18.64 10.44 -15.96
CA GLU A 131 18.26 9.21 -15.25
C GLU A 131 18.42 7.94 -16.11
N ASP A 132 18.10 8.01 -17.40
CA ASP A 132 18.26 6.88 -18.32
C ASP A 132 19.72 6.52 -18.48
N ILE A 133 20.60 7.53 -18.62
CA ILE A 133 22.05 7.31 -18.74
C ILE A 133 22.63 6.74 -17.44
N GLU A 134 22.27 7.29 -16.27
CA GLU A 134 22.73 6.78 -14.97
C GLU A 134 22.27 5.34 -14.77
N THR A 135 21.00 5.04 -15.08
CA THR A 135 20.44 3.69 -14.98
C THR A 135 21.17 2.70 -15.89
N ALA A 136 21.45 3.09 -17.13
CA ALA A 136 22.19 2.26 -18.07
C ALA A 136 23.64 2.01 -17.64
N LEU A 137 24.32 3.02 -17.10
CA LEU A 137 25.68 2.89 -16.54
C LEU A 137 25.69 1.96 -15.33
N ASP A 138 24.76 2.09 -14.41
CA ASP A 138 24.68 1.26 -13.20
C ASP A 138 24.38 -0.21 -13.52
N GLN A 139 23.49 -0.47 -14.46
CA GLN A 139 23.16 -1.85 -14.85
C GLN A 139 24.26 -2.53 -15.66
N ARG A 140 25.06 -1.78 -16.43
CA ARG A 140 26.05 -2.35 -17.35
C ARG A 140 27.49 -2.35 -16.84
N LEU A 141 27.83 -1.45 -15.90
CA LEU A 141 29.19 -1.32 -15.38
C LEU A 141 29.32 -1.69 -13.88
N GLY A 142 28.18 -1.89 -13.18
CA GLY A 142 28.15 -2.12 -11.74
C GLY A 142 28.43 -0.85 -10.93
N ASN A 143 28.10 -0.86 -9.65
CA ASN A 143 28.44 0.22 -8.73
C ASN A 143 29.94 0.16 -8.40
N ASP A 144 30.65 1.24 -8.69
CA ASP A 144 32.07 1.36 -8.37
C ASP A 144 32.25 1.48 -6.84
N GLU A 145 32.75 0.42 -6.20
CA GLU A 145 33.08 0.41 -4.77
C GLU A 145 34.29 1.32 -4.42
N SER A 146 34.89 1.98 -5.40
CA SER A 146 36.15 2.76 -5.26
C SER A 146 35.95 4.27 -5.07
N ALA A 147 34.76 4.74 -4.68
CA ALA A 147 34.61 6.16 -4.28
C ALA A 147 35.37 6.42 -2.97
N PRO A 148 36.22 7.48 -2.92
CA PRO A 148 37.07 7.76 -1.74
C PRO A 148 36.22 7.92 -0.47
N GLU A 149 36.64 7.25 0.60
CA GLU A 149 36.04 7.32 1.95
C GLU A 149 35.81 8.77 2.44
N ALA A 150 36.61 9.71 1.97
CA ALA A 150 36.47 11.13 2.27
C ALA A 150 35.20 11.80 1.68
N VAL A 151 34.69 11.31 0.53
CA VAL A 151 33.42 11.82 -0.07
C VAL A 151 32.23 11.24 0.67
N ARG A 152 32.30 9.97 1.10
CA ARG A 152 31.31 9.35 1.99
C ARG A 152 31.28 10.03 3.36
N ALA A 153 32.42 10.28 3.97
CA ALA A 153 32.49 10.98 5.27
C ALA A 153 31.99 12.43 5.19
N ALA A 154 32.20 13.12 4.07
CA ALA A 154 31.71 14.49 3.86
C ALA A 154 30.17 14.52 3.61
N SER A 155 29.61 13.48 2.98
CA SER A 155 28.15 13.35 2.87
C SER A 155 27.51 13.03 4.22
N TYR A 156 28.08 12.09 4.99
CA TYR A 156 27.60 11.77 6.34
C TYR A 156 27.68 12.95 7.33
N ALA A 157 28.74 13.78 7.24
CA ALA A 157 28.87 14.96 8.10
C ALA A 157 27.90 16.10 7.75
N ARG A 158 27.40 16.17 6.50
CA ARG A 158 26.31 17.08 6.09
C ARG A 158 24.91 16.55 6.43
N GLU A 159 24.76 15.25 6.59
CA GLU A 159 23.47 14.59 6.88
C GLU A 159 22.98 14.82 8.32
N ASP A 160 23.85 15.19 9.26
CA ASP A 160 23.51 15.47 10.65
C ASP A 160 23.07 16.94 10.90
N ASP A 161 23.19 17.82 9.94
CA ASP A 161 22.73 19.20 10.05
C ASP A 161 21.22 19.25 9.69
N ILE A 162 20.39 19.55 10.70
CA ILE A 162 18.93 19.59 10.60
C ILE A 162 18.46 20.63 9.56
N GLU A 163 19.17 21.75 9.47
CA GLU A 163 18.87 22.83 8.52
C GLU A 163 19.14 22.36 7.08
N SER A 164 20.25 21.70 6.85
CA SER A 164 20.60 21.09 5.57
C SER A 164 19.62 20.00 5.14
N LEU A 165 19.15 19.14 6.08
CA LEU A 165 18.13 18.12 5.80
C LEU A 165 16.77 18.74 5.50
N ARG A 166 16.42 19.84 6.14
CA ARG A 166 15.17 20.57 5.88
C ARG A 166 15.16 21.18 4.48
N ASP A 167 16.30 21.76 4.09
CA ASP A 167 16.47 22.36 2.75
C ASP A 167 16.45 21.26 1.67
N LEU A 168 17.15 20.15 1.89
CA LEU A 168 17.12 18.99 0.99
C LEU A 168 15.72 18.39 0.88
N ALA A 169 15.00 18.26 2.00
CA ALA A 169 13.63 17.71 2.03
C ALA A 169 12.58 18.66 1.43
N SER A 170 12.90 19.94 1.30
CA SER A 170 12.07 20.97 0.67
C SER A 170 12.49 21.22 -0.79
N GLY A 171 13.60 20.65 -1.22
CA GLY A 171 14.09 20.76 -2.59
C GLY A 171 13.16 20.06 -3.58
N ALA A 172 13.00 20.67 -4.76
CA ALA A 172 12.10 20.19 -5.81
C ALA A 172 12.28 18.70 -6.17
N PRO A 173 13.50 18.13 -6.24
CA PRO A 173 13.68 16.70 -6.55
C PRO A 173 13.07 15.77 -5.52
N VAL A 174 13.25 16.05 -4.22
CA VAL A 174 12.70 15.21 -3.14
C VAL A 174 11.18 15.35 -3.03
N VAL A 175 10.67 16.56 -3.24
CA VAL A 175 9.22 16.82 -3.26
C VAL A 175 8.56 15.99 -4.36
N ARG A 176 9.11 16.02 -5.58
CA ARG A 176 8.62 15.22 -6.72
C ARG A 176 8.72 13.72 -6.42
N ALA A 177 9.87 13.26 -5.97
CA ALA A 177 10.10 11.86 -5.65
C ALA A 177 9.05 11.28 -4.69
N VAL A 178 8.66 12.05 -3.67
CA VAL A 178 7.60 11.64 -2.74
C VAL A 178 6.21 11.74 -3.38
N SER A 179 5.96 12.75 -4.21
CA SER A 179 4.70 12.88 -4.96
C SER A 179 4.50 11.72 -5.93
N ASP A 180 5.51 11.41 -6.75
CA ASP A 180 5.48 10.29 -7.70
C ASP A 180 5.28 8.94 -6.99
N LEU A 181 5.90 8.78 -5.81
CA LEU A 181 5.71 7.59 -4.98
C LEU A 181 4.26 7.47 -4.49
N LEU A 182 3.64 8.57 -4.06
CA LEU A 182 2.23 8.61 -3.65
C LEU A 182 1.30 8.32 -4.83
N GLU A 183 1.53 8.95 -5.99
CA GLU A 183 0.76 8.70 -7.22
C GLU A 183 0.85 7.24 -7.65
N LYS A 184 2.06 6.70 -7.71
CA LYS A 184 2.29 5.28 -8.02
C LYS A 184 1.57 4.35 -7.07
N ALA A 185 1.56 4.66 -5.78
CA ALA A 185 0.87 3.87 -4.77
C ALA A 185 -0.67 3.92 -4.97
N VAL A 186 -1.23 5.09 -5.31
CA VAL A 186 -2.66 5.27 -5.64
C VAL A 186 -3.02 4.48 -6.90
N GLU A 187 -2.27 4.61 -7.98
CA GLU A 187 -2.48 3.87 -9.23
C GLU A 187 -2.52 2.35 -9.01
N LEU A 188 -1.57 1.85 -8.22
CA LEU A 188 -1.46 0.44 -7.87
C LEU A 188 -2.43 0.02 -6.77
N ARG A 189 -3.23 0.95 -6.23
CA ARG A 189 -4.20 0.73 -5.15
C ARG A 189 -3.54 0.15 -3.90
N ALA A 190 -2.36 0.64 -3.58
CA ALA A 190 -1.68 0.28 -2.35
C ALA A 190 -2.43 0.79 -1.13
N SER A 191 -2.44 0.02 -0.06
CA SER A 191 -2.97 0.44 1.24
C SER A 191 -1.90 1.11 2.11
N ASP A 192 -0.63 0.70 1.94
CA ASP A 192 0.48 1.23 2.71
C ASP A 192 1.74 1.32 1.84
N ILE A 193 2.57 2.32 2.10
CA ILE A 193 3.91 2.50 1.55
C ILE A 193 4.91 2.31 2.68
N HIS A 194 5.86 1.40 2.50
CA HIS A 194 6.95 1.15 3.44
C HIS A 194 8.25 1.70 2.86
N ASN A 195 8.83 2.69 3.51
CA ASN A 195 10.13 3.25 3.19
C ASN A 195 11.12 2.80 4.27
N GLU A 196 12.04 1.92 3.92
CA GLU A 196 12.89 1.22 4.86
C GLU A 196 14.36 1.41 4.49
N PRO A 197 15.15 2.15 5.28
CA PRO A 197 16.58 2.31 5.05
C PRO A 197 17.32 1.03 5.46
N PHE A 198 18.20 0.59 4.60
CA PHE A 198 19.15 -0.50 4.83
C PHE A 198 20.57 -0.03 4.52
N ARG A 199 21.57 -0.86 4.81
CA ARG A 199 22.96 -0.58 4.49
C ARG A 199 23.18 -0.38 2.97
N SER A 200 22.38 -1.03 2.15
CA SER A 200 22.42 -0.96 0.68
C SER A 200 21.65 0.23 0.10
N GLY A 201 20.98 1.04 0.91
CA GLY A 201 20.13 2.15 0.47
C GLY A 201 18.69 2.04 0.93
N LEU A 202 17.80 2.84 0.33
CA LEU A 202 16.36 2.83 0.62
C LEU A 202 15.68 1.68 -0.12
N THR A 203 14.93 0.88 0.62
CA THR A 203 13.99 -0.10 0.04
C THR A 203 12.58 0.45 0.16
N VAL A 204 11.87 0.50 -0.96
CA VAL A 204 10.46 0.91 -0.99
C VAL A 204 9.58 -0.29 -1.32
N ARG A 205 8.56 -0.53 -0.49
CA ARG A 205 7.60 -1.61 -0.70
C ARG A 205 6.19 -1.08 -0.59
N LEU A 206 5.34 -1.47 -1.50
CA LEU A 206 3.90 -1.17 -1.48
C LEU A 206 3.11 -2.37 -0.98
N ARG A 207 2.15 -2.16 -0.09
CA ARG A 207 1.19 -3.19 0.28
C ARG A 207 0.00 -3.14 -0.67
N ILE A 208 -0.07 -4.09 -1.58
CA ILE A 208 -1.12 -4.20 -2.60
C ILE A 208 -1.92 -5.47 -2.35
N ASP A 209 -3.24 -5.33 -2.20
CA ASP A 209 -4.14 -6.46 -1.89
C ASP A 209 -3.66 -7.33 -0.71
N GLY A 210 -3.04 -6.68 0.31
CA GLY A 210 -2.55 -7.30 1.54
C GLY A 210 -1.11 -7.82 1.49
N LEU A 211 -0.46 -7.88 0.34
CA LEU A 211 0.93 -8.36 0.19
C LEU A 211 1.89 -7.23 -0.14
N LEU A 212 3.10 -7.30 0.44
CA LEU A 212 4.18 -6.37 0.15
C LEU A 212 4.83 -6.68 -1.20
N ARG A 213 5.08 -5.63 -1.98
CA ARG A 213 5.81 -5.68 -3.24
C ARG A 213 6.88 -4.62 -3.23
N ALA A 214 8.11 -5.00 -3.55
CA ALA A 214 9.18 -4.05 -3.77
C ALA A 214 8.93 -3.29 -5.08
N ILE A 215 9.21 -2.00 -5.05
CA ILE A 215 9.30 -1.12 -6.21
C ILE A 215 10.67 -0.45 -6.20
N PRO A 216 11.17 0.01 -7.35
CA PRO A 216 12.39 0.81 -7.39
C PRO A 216 12.24 2.02 -6.45
N PRO A 217 13.24 2.31 -5.60
CA PRO A 217 13.25 3.52 -4.80
C PRO A 217 13.37 4.74 -5.71
N PRO A 218 12.91 5.92 -5.28
CA PRO A 218 13.11 7.15 -6.01
C PRO A 218 14.59 7.39 -6.31
N ALA A 219 14.93 7.66 -7.57
CA ALA A 219 16.31 7.90 -7.98
C ALA A 219 16.82 9.28 -7.48
N GLY A 220 18.11 9.38 -7.24
CA GLY A 220 18.79 10.64 -6.97
C GLY A 220 18.51 11.31 -5.62
N ALA A 221 17.60 10.80 -4.79
CA ALA A 221 17.27 11.38 -3.50
C ALA A 221 17.88 10.58 -2.34
N LEU A 222 18.49 11.29 -1.38
CA LEU A 222 19.00 10.67 -0.16
C LEU A 222 17.86 10.06 0.68
N PRO A 223 18.02 8.84 1.22
CA PRO A 223 16.99 8.20 2.06
C PRO A 223 16.49 9.10 3.19
N GLN A 224 17.39 9.82 3.86
CA GLN A 224 17.06 10.74 4.95
C GLN A 224 16.22 11.92 4.47
N ALA A 225 16.49 12.46 3.28
CA ALA A 225 15.71 13.56 2.71
C ALA A 225 14.28 13.14 2.38
N ILE A 226 14.07 11.91 1.85
CA ILE A 226 12.75 11.33 1.60
C ILE A 226 11.99 11.19 2.91
N ILE A 227 12.61 10.61 3.96
CA ILE A 227 11.96 10.45 5.27
C ILE A 227 11.65 11.82 5.89
N SER A 228 12.58 12.78 5.81
CA SER A 228 12.34 14.15 6.29
C SER A 228 11.18 14.82 5.55
N ARG A 229 11.04 14.62 4.24
CA ARG A 229 9.89 15.11 3.46
C ARG A 229 8.58 14.46 3.92
N ILE A 230 8.58 13.17 4.17
CA ILE A 230 7.42 12.46 4.70
C ILE A 230 7.03 13.01 6.09
N LYS A 231 8.02 13.29 6.96
CA LYS A 231 7.78 13.94 8.26
C LYS A 231 7.15 15.33 8.11
N ILE A 232 7.66 16.15 7.18
CA ILE A 232 7.09 17.47 6.88
C ILE A 232 5.63 17.34 6.47
N LEU A 233 5.30 16.43 5.54
CA LEU A 233 3.93 16.21 5.08
C LEU A 233 2.98 15.85 6.21
N ALA A 234 3.45 15.08 7.20
CA ALA A 234 2.66 14.64 8.34
C ALA A 234 2.72 15.55 9.56
N GLY A 235 3.38 16.71 9.47
CA GLY A 235 3.53 17.68 10.58
C GLY A 235 4.41 17.17 11.72
N LEU A 236 5.37 16.25 11.44
CA LEU A 236 6.24 15.62 12.42
C LEU A 236 7.54 16.43 12.62
N ASN A 237 8.19 16.19 13.76
CA ASN A 237 9.46 16.85 14.11
C ASN A 237 10.64 16.23 13.35
N ILE A 238 11.25 16.98 12.43
CA ILE A 238 12.40 16.54 11.64
C ILE A 238 13.65 16.38 12.50
N ALA A 239 13.79 17.22 13.54
CA ALA A 239 14.95 17.23 14.42
C ALA A 239 15.02 16.02 15.36
N GLU A 240 13.86 15.43 15.73
CA GLU A 240 13.82 14.25 16.59
C GLU A 240 13.89 12.98 15.73
N ARG A 241 15.00 12.24 15.84
CA ARG A 241 15.31 11.04 15.05
C ARG A 241 15.48 9.77 15.90
N ARG A 242 15.37 9.90 17.22
CA ARG A 242 15.64 8.83 18.18
C ARG A 242 14.38 8.21 18.76
N LEU A 243 13.25 8.89 18.62
CA LEU A 243 11.96 8.46 19.15
C LEU A 243 10.97 8.17 18.02
N PRO A 244 10.07 7.18 18.20
CA PRO A 244 8.96 6.97 17.28
C PRO A 244 8.07 8.22 17.22
N GLN A 245 7.50 8.47 16.04
CA GLN A 245 6.56 9.56 15.83
C GLN A 245 5.40 9.07 14.96
N ASP A 246 4.19 9.52 15.30
CA ASP A 246 2.97 9.28 14.53
C ASP A 246 2.36 10.61 14.11
N GLY A 247 1.92 10.69 12.85
CA GLY A 247 1.30 11.88 12.30
C GLY A 247 0.25 11.55 11.26
N ALA A 248 -0.48 12.58 10.85
CA ALA A 248 -1.52 12.47 9.83
C ALA A 248 -1.57 13.74 8.98
N ALA A 249 -1.99 13.59 7.72
CA ALA A 249 -2.24 14.73 6.83
C ALA A 249 -3.31 14.37 5.82
N GLN A 250 -3.92 15.42 5.26
CA GLN A 250 -4.81 15.31 4.10
C GLN A 250 -4.05 15.77 2.86
N LEU A 251 -4.06 14.96 1.82
CA LEU A 251 -3.35 15.21 0.57
C LEU A 251 -4.30 15.03 -0.61
N HIS A 252 -4.11 15.86 -1.63
CA HIS A 252 -4.69 15.64 -2.94
C HIS A 252 -3.65 15.02 -3.86
N VAL A 253 -3.87 13.78 -4.32
CA VAL A 253 -2.93 13.03 -5.15
C VAL A 253 -3.63 12.64 -6.45
N GLY A 254 -3.23 13.25 -7.56
CA GLY A 254 -3.89 13.09 -8.84
C GLY A 254 -5.36 13.56 -8.77
N LYS A 255 -6.31 12.63 -8.83
CA LYS A 255 -7.77 12.89 -8.74
C LYS A 255 -8.38 12.39 -7.43
N THR A 256 -7.56 12.03 -6.45
CA THR A 256 -8.01 11.34 -5.24
C THR A 256 -7.62 12.14 -4.00
N ASP A 257 -8.59 12.43 -3.15
CA ASP A 257 -8.34 12.96 -1.83
C ASP A 257 -7.99 11.82 -0.88
N LEU A 258 -6.87 11.97 -0.19
CA LEU A 258 -6.31 10.97 0.72
C LEU A 258 -6.14 11.54 2.11
N ASP A 259 -6.63 10.83 3.11
CA ASP A 259 -6.12 10.93 4.46
C ASP A 259 -4.93 9.99 4.59
N ILE A 260 -3.77 10.50 4.97
CA ILE A 260 -2.60 9.67 5.23
C ILE A 260 -2.30 9.60 6.72
N ARG A 261 -1.84 8.44 7.17
CA ARG A 261 -1.23 8.26 8.49
C ARG A 261 0.19 7.81 8.30
N VAL A 262 1.07 8.48 9.00
CA VAL A 262 2.51 8.24 8.91
C VAL A 262 3.01 7.78 10.28
N ALA A 263 3.67 6.64 10.31
CA ALA A 263 4.39 6.14 11.47
C ALA A 263 5.89 6.12 11.14
N ILE A 264 6.69 6.79 11.97
CA ILE A 264 8.13 6.84 11.87
C ILE A 264 8.74 6.01 13.01
N MET A 265 9.69 5.17 12.67
CA MET A 265 10.41 4.34 13.63
C MET A 265 11.93 4.45 13.41
N PRO A 266 12.72 4.84 14.42
CA PRO A 266 14.18 4.77 14.35
C PRO A 266 14.64 3.31 14.17
N THR A 267 15.57 3.10 13.23
CA THR A 267 16.18 1.80 12.97
C THR A 267 17.71 1.92 12.94
N GLN A 268 18.42 0.80 12.83
CA GLN A 268 19.90 0.79 12.81
C GLN A 268 20.49 1.61 11.66
N HIS A 269 19.79 1.72 10.53
CA HIS A 269 20.29 2.38 9.32
C HIS A 269 19.57 3.68 8.99
N GLY A 270 18.90 4.28 9.95
CA GLY A 270 18.12 5.50 9.80
C GLY A 270 16.65 5.29 10.23
N GLU A 271 15.80 6.27 9.97
CA GLU A 271 14.37 6.17 10.30
C GLU A 271 13.63 5.44 9.19
N SER A 272 12.79 4.47 9.54
CA SER A 272 11.80 3.90 8.62
C SER A 272 10.49 4.68 8.67
N ALA A 273 9.79 4.78 7.55
CA ALA A 273 8.48 5.40 7.46
C ALA A 273 7.46 4.46 6.83
N VAL A 274 6.33 4.31 7.49
CA VAL A 274 5.16 3.63 6.93
C VAL A 274 4.06 4.67 6.72
N ILE A 275 3.58 4.80 5.48
CA ILE A 275 2.49 5.69 5.11
C ILE A 275 1.27 4.82 4.81
N ARG A 276 0.22 4.92 5.61
CA ARG A 276 -1.07 4.33 5.31
C ARG A 276 -1.90 5.30 4.48
N LEU A 277 -2.43 4.80 3.37
CA LEU A 277 -3.24 5.56 2.43
C LEU A 277 -4.72 5.27 2.66
N LEU A 278 -5.48 6.29 2.97
CA LEU A 278 -6.90 6.20 3.29
C LEU A 278 -7.67 7.11 2.32
N PRO A 279 -8.16 6.62 1.16
CA PRO A 279 -9.00 7.43 0.28
C PRO A 279 -10.21 7.96 1.03
N THR A 280 -10.47 9.27 0.93
CA THR A 280 -11.56 9.93 1.66
C THR A 280 -12.92 9.49 1.11
N ASP A 281 -13.01 9.31 -0.21
CA ASP A 281 -14.22 8.78 -0.86
C ASP A 281 -14.17 7.24 -0.93
N ARG A 282 -14.28 6.61 0.23
CA ARG A 282 -14.51 5.16 0.32
C ARG A 282 -16.00 4.90 0.28
N GLY A 283 -16.54 4.73 -0.92
CA GLY A 283 -17.93 4.30 -1.05
C GLY A 283 -18.22 3.03 -0.25
N LEU A 284 -19.35 3.03 0.48
CA LEU A 284 -19.82 1.84 1.19
C LEU A 284 -20.05 0.71 0.20
N LEU A 285 -19.61 -0.49 0.54
CA LEU A 285 -19.84 -1.66 -0.30
C LEU A 285 -21.27 -2.14 -0.10
N ALA A 286 -21.94 -2.53 -1.18
CA ALA A 286 -23.15 -3.32 -1.08
C ALA A 286 -22.81 -4.71 -0.51
N ILE A 287 -23.73 -5.31 0.25
CA ILE A 287 -23.52 -6.58 0.96
C ILE A 287 -23.09 -7.71 0.01
N GLU A 288 -23.62 -7.72 -1.20
CA GLU A 288 -23.31 -8.68 -2.26
C GLU A 288 -21.83 -8.64 -2.68
N LYS A 289 -21.18 -7.47 -2.53
CA LYS A 289 -19.77 -7.27 -2.85
C LYS A 289 -18.83 -7.69 -1.72
N LEU A 290 -19.35 -7.92 -0.52
CA LEU A 290 -18.54 -8.45 0.59
C LEU A 290 -18.10 -9.89 0.31
N GLY A 291 -18.91 -10.65 -0.40
CA GLY A 291 -18.62 -12.02 -0.82
C GLY A 291 -19.19 -13.10 0.07
N PHE A 292 -20.26 -12.85 0.82
CA PHE A 292 -21.00 -13.91 1.50
C PHE A 292 -21.57 -14.91 0.48
N LEU A 293 -21.59 -16.20 0.82
CA LEU A 293 -22.43 -17.17 0.11
C LEU A 293 -23.91 -16.84 0.36
N SER A 294 -24.76 -17.09 -0.62
CA SER A 294 -26.19 -16.73 -0.52
C SER A 294 -26.89 -17.24 0.76
N PRO A 295 -26.63 -18.46 1.26
CA PRO A 295 -27.22 -18.90 2.53
C PRO A 295 -26.74 -18.10 3.74
N ASP A 296 -25.46 -17.71 3.77
CA ASP A 296 -24.87 -16.97 4.89
C ASP A 296 -25.22 -15.48 4.83
N GLU A 297 -25.36 -14.90 3.62
CA GLU A 297 -25.94 -13.57 3.45
C GLU A 297 -27.37 -13.50 3.99
N LYS A 298 -28.19 -14.50 3.68
CA LYS A 298 -29.54 -14.58 4.23
C LYS A 298 -29.52 -14.67 5.76
N LYS A 299 -28.67 -15.52 6.33
CA LYS A 299 -28.50 -15.60 7.80
C LYS A 299 -28.14 -14.24 8.38
N LEU A 300 -27.22 -13.49 7.74
CA LEU A 300 -26.86 -12.16 8.19
C LEU A 300 -28.03 -11.19 8.14
N ARG A 301 -28.76 -11.14 7.03
CA ARG A 301 -29.96 -10.28 6.90
C ARG A 301 -31.02 -10.61 7.97
N ASP A 302 -31.25 -11.88 8.24
CA ASP A 302 -32.19 -12.33 9.31
C ASP A 302 -31.70 -11.86 10.69
N LEU A 303 -30.40 -11.91 10.98
CA LEU A 303 -29.80 -11.45 12.23
C LEU A 303 -29.93 -9.93 12.42
N LEU A 304 -29.81 -9.16 11.34
CA LEU A 304 -29.92 -7.69 11.37
C LEU A 304 -31.36 -7.22 11.61
N ASN A 305 -32.34 -8.08 11.39
CA ASN A 305 -33.75 -7.81 11.69
C ASN A 305 -34.12 -8.09 13.16
N LEU A 306 -33.20 -8.61 13.96
CA LEU A 306 -33.44 -8.82 15.39
C LEU A 306 -33.55 -7.49 16.12
N PRO A 307 -34.49 -7.35 17.06
CA PRO A 307 -34.71 -6.10 17.79
C PRO A 307 -33.58 -5.81 18.80
N HIS A 308 -32.90 -6.84 19.31
CA HIS A 308 -31.85 -6.73 20.30
C HIS A 308 -30.94 -7.96 20.29
N GLY A 309 -29.78 -7.80 20.91
CA GLY A 309 -28.78 -8.83 21.07
C GLY A 309 -27.41 -8.36 20.59
N MET A 310 -26.41 -9.23 20.63
CA MET A 310 -25.06 -8.92 20.23
C MET A 310 -24.63 -9.75 19.01
N ILE A 311 -24.10 -9.08 18.00
CA ILE A 311 -23.46 -9.69 16.83
C ILE A 311 -21.99 -9.28 16.84
N VAL A 312 -21.10 -10.26 16.77
CA VAL A 312 -19.66 -10.08 16.80
C VAL A 312 -19.05 -10.39 15.44
N VAL A 313 -18.24 -9.49 14.89
CA VAL A 313 -17.41 -9.76 13.72
C VAL A 313 -15.98 -9.99 14.18
N THR A 314 -15.37 -11.12 13.84
CA THR A 314 -14.04 -11.48 14.32
C THR A 314 -13.06 -11.79 13.19
N GLY A 315 -11.79 -11.67 13.48
CA GLY A 315 -10.69 -11.94 12.56
C GLY A 315 -9.47 -11.08 12.86
N PRO A 316 -8.31 -11.37 12.27
CA PRO A 316 -7.10 -10.57 12.47
C PRO A 316 -7.24 -9.16 11.91
N THR A 317 -6.25 -8.33 12.20
CA THR A 317 -6.13 -7.01 11.58
C THR A 317 -6.04 -7.15 10.06
N GLY A 318 -6.75 -6.28 9.33
CA GLY A 318 -6.78 -6.33 7.87
C GLY A 318 -7.71 -7.40 7.27
N SER A 319 -8.53 -8.10 8.06
CA SER A 319 -9.53 -9.07 7.55
C SER A 319 -10.79 -8.42 6.97
N GLY A 320 -10.93 -7.08 7.05
CA GLY A 320 -12.07 -6.34 6.49
C GLY A 320 -13.25 -6.17 7.44
N LYS A 321 -13.07 -6.35 8.76
CA LYS A 321 -14.13 -6.21 9.77
C LYS A 321 -14.83 -4.85 9.70
N THR A 322 -14.05 -3.77 9.64
CA THR A 322 -14.57 -2.40 9.56
C THR A 322 -15.46 -2.20 8.33
N THR A 323 -15.04 -2.70 7.17
CA THR A 323 -15.83 -2.64 5.94
C THR A 323 -17.16 -3.40 6.07
N THR A 324 -17.12 -4.59 6.68
CA THR A 324 -18.33 -5.39 6.92
C THR A 324 -19.27 -4.67 7.89
N LEU A 325 -18.75 -4.12 9.00
CA LEU A 325 -19.57 -3.36 9.94
C LEU A 325 -20.14 -2.09 9.32
N ALA A 326 -19.36 -1.35 8.52
CA ALA A 326 -19.85 -0.16 7.83
C ALA A 326 -20.99 -0.51 6.84
N THR A 327 -20.87 -1.62 6.10
CA THR A 327 -21.95 -2.14 5.24
C THR A 327 -23.17 -2.52 6.05
N VAL A 328 -22.99 -3.20 7.18
CA VAL A 328 -24.09 -3.58 8.09
C VAL A 328 -24.79 -2.35 8.65
N LEU A 329 -24.04 -1.36 9.12
CA LEU A 329 -24.60 -0.08 9.60
C LEU A 329 -25.38 0.65 8.51
N SER A 330 -24.88 0.65 7.28
CA SER A 330 -25.60 1.25 6.14
C SER A 330 -26.95 0.55 5.86
N ILE A 331 -27.02 -0.77 6.04
CA ILE A 331 -28.29 -1.53 5.89
C ILE A 331 -29.25 -1.20 7.02
N LEU A 332 -28.75 -1.06 8.25
CA LEU A 332 -29.56 -0.74 9.44
C LEU A 332 -29.98 0.72 9.51
N ASN A 333 -29.33 1.59 8.74
CA ASN A 333 -29.53 3.03 8.78
C ASN A 333 -30.84 3.46 8.10
N GLU A 334 -31.90 3.35 8.84
CA GLU A 334 -33.25 3.78 8.48
C GLU A 334 -33.64 5.04 9.27
N PRO A 335 -34.49 5.91 8.74
CA PRO A 335 -34.93 7.13 9.47
C PRO A 335 -35.61 6.86 10.82
N THR A 336 -36.05 5.63 11.04
CA THR A 336 -36.73 5.17 12.26
C THR A 336 -35.79 4.58 13.29
N ARG A 337 -34.48 4.47 12.99
CA ARG A 337 -33.48 3.87 13.86
C ARG A 337 -32.38 4.86 14.25
N LYS A 338 -32.11 4.95 15.54
CA LYS A 338 -30.98 5.73 16.06
C LYS A 338 -29.76 4.83 16.23
N ILE A 339 -28.72 5.14 15.46
CA ILE A 339 -27.45 4.38 15.47
C ILE A 339 -26.34 5.24 16.05
N LEU A 340 -25.65 4.72 17.08
CA LEU A 340 -24.49 5.33 17.69
C LEU A 340 -23.27 4.43 17.52
N THR A 341 -22.11 5.03 17.17
CA THR A 341 -20.85 4.28 17.09
C THR A 341 -19.75 4.93 17.92
N ILE A 342 -18.84 4.10 18.43
CA ILE A 342 -17.54 4.51 18.98
C ILE A 342 -16.45 3.71 18.28
N GLU A 343 -15.51 4.41 17.65
CA GLU A 343 -14.48 3.85 16.75
C GLU A 343 -13.10 4.43 17.07
N ASP A 344 -12.04 3.74 16.70
CA ASP A 344 -10.66 4.19 16.88
C ASP A 344 -9.78 3.86 15.66
N PRO A 345 -9.78 4.76 14.68
CA PRO A 345 -10.66 5.90 14.44
C PRO A 345 -11.87 5.55 13.56
N VAL A 346 -12.70 6.55 13.23
CA VAL A 346 -13.74 6.43 12.20
C VAL A 346 -13.07 6.28 10.84
N GLU A 347 -13.31 5.14 10.14
CA GLU A 347 -12.74 4.85 8.81
C GLU A 347 -13.72 5.15 7.66
N TYR A 348 -15.01 5.05 7.90
CA TYR A 348 -16.09 5.32 6.95
C TYR A 348 -17.06 6.31 7.55
N GLU A 349 -17.26 7.44 6.89
CA GLU A 349 -18.31 8.37 7.27
C GLU A 349 -19.65 7.88 6.70
N ILE A 350 -20.64 7.67 7.57
CA ILE A 350 -21.96 7.15 7.20
C ILE A 350 -22.99 8.22 7.52
N ALA A 351 -23.56 8.83 6.48
CA ALA A 351 -24.59 9.86 6.65
C ALA A 351 -25.78 9.29 7.43
N GLY A 352 -26.23 9.99 8.46
CA GLY A 352 -27.35 9.57 9.31
C GLY A 352 -26.95 8.72 10.52
N VAL A 353 -25.68 8.32 10.65
CA VAL A 353 -25.14 7.61 11.82
C VAL A 353 -24.36 8.57 12.71
N ASN A 354 -24.60 8.55 14.01
CA ASN A 354 -23.86 9.37 14.97
C ASN A 354 -22.56 8.64 15.36
N GLN A 355 -21.47 8.98 14.69
CA GLN A 355 -20.17 8.34 14.87
C GLN A 355 -19.28 9.17 15.80
N SER A 356 -18.76 8.53 16.86
CA SER A 356 -17.81 9.11 17.80
C SER A 356 -16.45 8.46 17.62
N GLN A 357 -15.39 9.26 17.76
CA GLN A 357 -14.03 8.74 17.75
C GLN A 357 -13.46 8.71 19.17
N ALA A 358 -12.88 7.58 19.56
CA ALA A 358 -12.20 7.45 20.83
C ALA A 358 -11.02 8.45 20.94
N LYS A 359 -10.90 9.08 22.11
CA LYS A 359 -9.82 10.01 22.46
C LYS A 359 -9.39 9.75 23.92
N PRO A 360 -8.60 8.70 24.17
CA PRO A 360 -8.20 8.33 25.54
C PRO A 360 -7.48 9.45 26.29
N SER A 361 -6.78 10.34 25.59
CA SER A 361 -6.08 11.50 26.17
C SER A 361 -6.99 12.48 26.93
N ILE A 362 -8.29 12.49 26.59
CA ILE A 362 -9.30 13.32 27.28
C ILE A 362 -10.34 12.47 28.03
N GLY A 363 -10.08 11.16 28.19
CA GLY A 363 -10.96 10.23 28.91
C GLY A 363 -12.12 9.67 28.07
N LEU A 364 -12.24 9.98 26.77
CA LEU A 364 -13.24 9.39 25.89
C LEU A 364 -12.76 8.01 25.41
N THR A 365 -12.96 7.01 26.25
CA THR A 365 -12.67 5.59 25.98
C THR A 365 -13.90 4.87 25.43
N PHE A 366 -13.72 3.64 24.90
CA PHE A 366 -14.85 2.79 24.48
C PHE A 366 -15.87 2.59 25.61
N ALA A 367 -15.42 2.26 26.81
CA ALA A 367 -16.27 2.07 27.97
C ALA A 367 -17.01 3.37 28.39
N ALA A 368 -16.31 4.51 28.41
CA ALA A 368 -16.92 5.79 28.74
C ALA A 368 -18.01 6.21 27.74
N ALA A 369 -17.74 6.03 26.43
CA ALA A 369 -18.72 6.32 25.38
C ALA A 369 -19.95 5.40 25.50
N MET A 370 -19.74 4.10 25.69
CA MET A 370 -20.81 3.12 25.82
C MET A 370 -21.75 3.43 27.00
N ARG A 371 -21.21 3.85 28.17
CA ARG A 371 -22.05 4.29 29.31
C ARG A 371 -22.89 5.51 28.98
N ALA A 372 -22.40 6.39 28.12
CA ALA A 372 -23.18 7.55 27.66
C ALA A 372 -24.25 7.14 26.63
N PHE A 373 -23.92 6.25 25.71
CA PHE A 373 -24.80 5.81 24.62
C PHE A 373 -26.11 5.19 25.11
N VAL A 374 -26.05 4.30 26.11
CA VAL A 374 -27.27 3.67 26.67
C VAL A 374 -28.29 4.66 27.26
N ARG A 375 -27.87 5.94 27.47
CA ARG A 375 -28.75 7.03 27.93
C ARG A 375 -29.18 7.96 26.78
N GLN A 376 -28.79 7.63 25.56
CA GLN A 376 -29.06 8.43 24.36
C GLN A 376 -30.22 7.86 23.52
N ASP A 377 -30.96 6.88 24.06
CA ASP A 377 -32.08 6.20 23.41
C ASP A 377 -31.70 5.62 22.02
N PRO A 378 -30.66 4.78 21.93
CA PRO A 378 -30.25 4.17 20.69
C PRO A 378 -31.00 2.87 20.41
N ASP A 379 -31.26 2.56 19.14
CA ASP A 379 -31.71 1.23 18.70
C ASP A 379 -30.52 0.32 18.43
N VAL A 380 -29.45 0.89 17.87
CA VAL A 380 -28.23 0.17 17.49
C VAL A 380 -26.99 0.87 18.06
N ILE A 381 -26.12 0.09 18.66
CA ILE A 381 -24.84 0.55 19.18
C ILE A 381 -23.72 -0.25 18.50
N MET A 382 -22.76 0.42 17.90
CA MET A 382 -21.54 -0.22 17.39
C MET A 382 -20.33 0.19 18.19
N VAL A 383 -19.59 -0.81 18.69
CA VAL A 383 -18.31 -0.63 19.37
C VAL A 383 -17.22 -1.17 18.45
N GLY A 384 -16.31 -0.31 18.04
CA GLY A 384 -15.26 -0.66 17.07
C GLY A 384 -14.54 -1.96 17.43
N GLU A 385 -14.22 -2.14 18.71
CA GLU A 385 -13.66 -3.39 19.22
C GLU A 385 -13.84 -3.52 20.74
N VAL A 386 -13.84 -4.76 21.22
CA VAL A 386 -13.83 -5.10 22.65
C VAL A 386 -12.49 -5.71 23.02
N ARG A 387 -11.68 -4.95 23.79
CA ARG A 387 -10.34 -5.37 24.23
C ARG A 387 -10.28 -5.71 25.71
N ASP A 388 -11.14 -5.11 26.52
CA ASP A 388 -11.10 -5.17 27.97
C ASP A 388 -12.44 -5.62 28.57
N SER A 389 -12.40 -6.05 29.83
CA SER A 389 -13.53 -6.56 30.58
C SER A 389 -14.64 -5.51 30.75
N GLU A 390 -14.27 -4.26 30.99
CA GLU A 390 -15.25 -3.19 31.23
C GLU A 390 -16.11 -2.93 30.00
N THR A 391 -15.48 -2.78 28.83
CA THR A 391 -16.19 -2.61 27.54
C THR A 391 -17.06 -3.83 27.24
N ALA A 392 -16.55 -5.06 27.49
CA ALA A 392 -17.28 -6.30 27.26
C ALA A 392 -18.58 -6.36 28.09
N HIS A 393 -18.50 -6.06 29.38
CA HIS A 393 -19.66 -6.07 30.27
C HIS A 393 -20.71 -5.03 29.84
N ILE A 394 -20.30 -3.80 29.53
CA ILE A 394 -21.25 -2.76 29.12
C ILE A 394 -21.92 -3.13 27.80
N ALA A 395 -21.18 -3.69 26.83
CA ALA A 395 -21.74 -4.13 25.55
C ALA A 395 -22.79 -5.25 25.71
N VAL A 396 -22.49 -6.24 26.56
CA VAL A 396 -23.42 -7.33 26.87
C VAL A 396 -24.66 -6.84 27.62
N HIS A 397 -24.49 -5.93 28.60
CA HIS A 397 -25.61 -5.33 29.29
C HIS A 397 -26.50 -4.48 28.37
N ALA A 398 -25.91 -3.71 27.46
CA ALA A 398 -26.67 -2.97 26.44
C ALA A 398 -27.50 -3.93 25.56
N ALA A 399 -26.92 -5.05 25.14
CA ALA A 399 -27.65 -6.09 24.39
C ALA A 399 -28.76 -6.76 25.22
N LEU A 400 -28.57 -6.92 26.52
CA LEU A 400 -29.57 -7.47 27.44
C LEU A 400 -30.75 -6.51 27.66
N THR A 401 -30.46 -5.20 27.66
CA THR A 401 -31.46 -4.14 27.93
C THR A 401 -32.21 -3.67 26.69
N GLY A 402 -32.11 -4.38 25.57
CA GLY A 402 -32.97 -4.15 24.42
C GLY A 402 -32.30 -3.51 23.18
N HIS A 403 -30.98 -3.34 23.18
CA HIS A 403 -30.25 -2.75 22.06
C HIS A 403 -29.64 -3.81 21.14
N LEU A 404 -29.57 -3.54 19.84
CA LEU A 404 -28.75 -4.32 18.92
C LEU A 404 -27.30 -3.82 19.00
N VAL A 405 -26.40 -4.67 19.52
CA VAL A 405 -24.99 -4.34 19.71
C VAL A 405 -24.14 -5.02 18.64
N LEU A 406 -23.35 -4.24 17.93
CA LEU A 406 -22.38 -4.70 16.94
C LEU A 406 -20.98 -4.45 17.46
N THR A 407 -20.07 -5.43 17.35
CA THR A 407 -18.69 -5.23 17.81
C THR A 407 -17.71 -6.12 17.08
N THR A 408 -16.40 -5.90 17.33
CA THR A 408 -15.35 -6.79 16.80
C THR A 408 -14.51 -7.42 17.91
N LEU A 409 -13.97 -8.59 17.57
CA LEU A 409 -12.94 -9.29 18.33
C LEU A 409 -11.77 -9.67 17.42
N HIS A 410 -10.69 -10.18 18.03
CA HIS A 410 -9.51 -10.69 17.34
C HIS A 410 -9.34 -12.19 17.63
N THR A 411 -10.28 -13.02 17.17
CA THR A 411 -10.16 -14.48 17.24
C THR A 411 -10.07 -15.08 15.84
N GLU A 412 -9.50 -16.27 15.73
CA GLU A 412 -9.26 -16.91 14.44
C GLU A 412 -10.52 -17.54 13.85
N THR A 413 -11.40 -18.06 14.67
CA THR A 413 -12.65 -18.72 14.28
C THR A 413 -13.83 -18.06 14.99
N ALA A 414 -15.03 -18.30 14.46
CA ALA A 414 -16.25 -17.79 15.09
C ALA A 414 -16.49 -18.47 16.46
N ALA A 415 -16.23 -19.75 16.57
CA ALA A 415 -16.38 -20.50 17.81
C ALA A 415 -15.44 -19.99 18.92
N ALA A 416 -14.22 -19.58 18.59
CA ALA A 416 -13.23 -19.06 19.53
C ALA A 416 -13.62 -17.70 20.16
N ALA A 417 -14.58 -17.00 19.61
CA ALA A 417 -15.05 -15.74 20.17
C ALA A 417 -15.82 -15.95 21.50
N VAL A 418 -16.46 -17.10 21.69
CA VAL A 418 -17.22 -17.38 22.92
C VAL A 418 -16.27 -17.54 24.11
N PRO A 419 -15.27 -18.45 24.11
CA PRO A 419 -14.26 -18.49 25.17
C PRO A 419 -13.59 -17.13 25.40
N ARG A 420 -13.28 -16.39 24.33
CA ARG A 420 -12.65 -15.07 24.45
C ARG A 420 -13.52 -14.07 25.24
N LEU A 421 -14.82 -14.05 25.04
CA LEU A 421 -15.74 -13.21 25.83
C LEU A 421 -15.82 -13.67 27.29
N LEU A 422 -15.78 -14.98 27.56
CA LEU A 422 -15.70 -15.53 28.90
C LEU A 422 -14.39 -15.13 29.60
N ASP A 423 -13.26 -15.18 28.90
CA ASP A 423 -11.95 -14.75 29.41
C ASP A 423 -11.92 -13.25 29.73
N LEU A 424 -12.71 -12.45 29.03
CA LEU A 424 -12.93 -11.04 29.35
C LEU A 424 -13.85 -10.83 30.55
N GLY A 425 -14.27 -11.90 31.22
CA GLY A 425 -15.05 -11.87 32.46
C GLY A 425 -16.55 -11.85 32.27
N VAL A 426 -17.05 -11.96 31.02
CA VAL A 426 -18.51 -12.00 30.77
C VAL A 426 -19.06 -13.36 31.23
N GLU A 427 -20.10 -13.33 32.03
CA GLU A 427 -20.72 -14.55 32.55
C GLU A 427 -21.43 -15.34 31.44
N GLY A 428 -21.28 -16.66 31.46
CA GLY A 428 -21.84 -17.53 30.43
C GLY A 428 -23.36 -17.42 30.25
N PHE A 429 -24.10 -17.18 31.33
CA PHE A 429 -25.56 -17.01 31.25
C PHE A 429 -25.98 -15.72 30.52
N LEU A 430 -25.17 -14.66 30.64
CA LEU A 430 -25.39 -13.42 29.90
C LEU A 430 -25.12 -13.62 28.41
N LEU A 431 -24.02 -14.33 28.06
CA LEU A 431 -23.74 -14.67 26.65
C LEU A 431 -24.83 -15.53 26.03
N LYS A 432 -25.37 -16.51 26.75
CA LYS A 432 -26.52 -17.32 26.30
C LYS A 432 -27.72 -16.46 25.93
N SER A 433 -27.95 -15.40 26.68
CA SER A 433 -29.12 -14.54 26.52
C SER A 433 -28.93 -13.47 25.46
N THR A 434 -27.71 -12.98 25.27
CA THR A 434 -27.42 -11.79 24.44
C THR A 434 -26.76 -12.09 23.12
N LEU A 435 -25.81 -13.03 23.08
CA LEU A 435 -25.06 -13.33 21.86
C LEU A 435 -25.97 -14.01 20.83
N ARG A 436 -26.10 -13.42 19.63
CA ARG A 436 -26.94 -13.92 18.54
C ARG A 436 -26.11 -14.62 17.48
N ALA A 437 -24.97 -14.03 17.12
CA ALA A 437 -24.07 -14.61 16.14
C ALA A 437 -22.65 -14.13 16.30
N VAL A 438 -21.74 -14.93 15.76
CA VAL A 438 -20.34 -14.55 15.52
C VAL A 438 -20.03 -14.79 14.05
N ILE A 439 -19.44 -13.79 13.40
CA ILE A 439 -19.03 -13.83 11.99
C ILE A 439 -17.51 -13.76 11.95
N ALA A 440 -16.85 -14.88 11.67
CA ALA A 440 -15.41 -14.86 11.43
C ALA A 440 -15.12 -14.57 9.95
N GLN A 441 -14.09 -13.77 9.71
CA GLN A 441 -13.78 -13.21 8.40
C GLN A 441 -12.30 -13.19 8.10
N ARG A 442 -11.94 -13.53 6.84
CA ARG A 442 -10.62 -13.33 6.23
C ARG A 442 -10.81 -12.71 4.85
N LEU A 443 -9.73 -12.17 4.29
CA LEU A 443 -9.71 -11.67 2.90
C LEU A 443 -8.79 -12.54 2.06
N VAL A 444 -9.30 -13.02 0.93
CA VAL A 444 -8.54 -13.65 -0.15
C VAL A 444 -8.45 -12.69 -1.34
N ARG A 445 -7.38 -12.76 -2.10
CA ARG A 445 -7.25 -12.00 -3.34
C ARG A 445 -8.16 -12.58 -4.42
N GLN A 446 -8.79 -11.71 -5.19
CA GLN A 446 -9.58 -12.12 -6.34
C GLN A 446 -8.69 -12.37 -7.53
N LEU A 447 -8.93 -13.45 -8.26
CA LEU A 447 -8.29 -13.70 -9.54
C LEU A 447 -8.66 -12.61 -10.53
N CYS A 448 -7.68 -12.18 -11.30
CA CYS A 448 -7.90 -11.19 -12.35
C CYS A 448 -8.77 -11.78 -13.46
N ASP A 449 -9.93 -11.21 -13.71
CA ASP A 449 -10.90 -11.72 -14.70
C ASP A 449 -10.31 -11.76 -16.12
N ARG A 450 -9.35 -10.89 -16.44
CA ARG A 450 -8.73 -10.82 -17.76
C ARG A 450 -7.74 -11.96 -18.01
N CYS A 451 -7.07 -12.48 -16.99
CA CYS A 451 -5.96 -13.41 -17.18
C CYS A 451 -6.02 -14.70 -16.35
N LYS A 452 -7.07 -14.91 -15.54
CA LYS A 452 -7.23 -16.19 -14.86
C LYS A 452 -7.35 -17.32 -15.88
N SER A 453 -6.70 -18.45 -15.61
CA SER A 453 -6.74 -19.63 -16.46
C SER A 453 -7.41 -20.78 -15.75
N LYS A 454 -8.32 -21.45 -16.46
CA LYS A 454 -8.96 -22.66 -15.98
C LYS A 454 -8.09 -23.87 -16.32
N ARG A 455 -7.89 -24.77 -15.37
CA ARG A 455 -7.27 -26.07 -15.59
C ARG A 455 -7.88 -27.16 -14.71
N ASP A 456 -7.73 -28.40 -15.11
CA ASP A 456 -8.17 -29.54 -14.32
C ASP A 456 -7.03 -30.03 -13.41
N LEU A 457 -7.38 -30.43 -12.19
CA LEU A 457 -6.44 -30.99 -11.22
C LEU A 457 -5.97 -32.38 -11.67
N ARG A 458 -4.66 -32.58 -11.69
CA ARG A 458 -3.99 -33.84 -12.05
C ARG A 458 -3.47 -34.54 -10.79
N LEU A 459 -3.10 -35.80 -10.92
CA LEU A 459 -2.54 -36.59 -9.80
C LEU A 459 -1.27 -35.94 -9.23
N ALA A 460 -0.44 -35.36 -10.09
CA ALA A 460 0.77 -34.64 -9.68
C ALA A 460 0.45 -33.49 -8.72
N ASP A 461 -0.60 -32.71 -8.96
CA ASP A 461 -0.98 -31.58 -8.09
C ASP A 461 -1.21 -32.01 -6.64
N PHE A 462 -1.81 -33.20 -6.44
CA PHE A 462 -2.06 -33.76 -5.11
C PHE A 462 -0.82 -34.41 -4.47
N THR A 463 0.17 -34.73 -5.29
CA THR A 463 1.47 -35.21 -4.82
C THR A 463 2.34 -34.03 -4.40
N ASP A 464 2.32 -32.97 -5.19
CA ASP A 464 3.08 -31.75 -4.95
C ASP A 464 2.50 -30.94 -3.77
N ASP A 465 1.16 -30.87 -3.66
CA ASP A 465 0.49 -30.24 -2.52
C ASP A 465 -0.66 -31.12 -1.97
N PRO A 466 -0.37 -31.98 -0.98
CA PRO A 466 -1.38 -32.83 -0.35
C PRO A 466 -2.53 -32.07 0.32
N ARG A 467 -2.34 -30.77 0.64
CA ARG A 467 -3.38 -29.92 1.25
C ARG A 467 -4.58 -29.72 0.34
N LEU A 468 -4.43 -29.87 -0.98
CA LEU A 468 -5.56 -29.83 -1.91
C LEU A 468 -6.62 -30.92 -1.62
N ARG A 469 -6.19 -32.11 -1.18
CA ARG A 469 -7.12 -33.17 -0.71
C ARG A 469 -7.82 -32.76 0.57
N ALA A 470 -7.10 -32.16 1.49
CA ALA A 470 -7.66 -31.70 2.75
C ALA A 470 -8.68 -30.54 2.56
N LEU A 471 -8.52 -29.73 1.49
CA LEU A 471 -9.53 -28.78 1.06
C LEU A 471 -10.77 -29.43 0.38
N GLY A 472 -10.78 -30.74 0.15
CA GLY A 472 -11.87 -31.47 -0.47
C GLY A 472 -11.92 -31.39 -2.00
N PHE A 473 -10.83 -31.00 -2.67
CA PHE A 473 -10.73 -31.09 -4.13
C PHE A 473 -10.55 -32.52 -4.60
N ARG A 474 -11.01 -32.80 -5.82
CA ARG A 474 -10.96 -34.14 -6.44
C ARG A 474 -10.14 -34.14 -7.73
N LEU A 475 -9.63 -35.30 -8.09
CA LEU A 475 -8.93 -35.51 -9.36
C LEU A 475 -9.86 -35.17 -10.54
N GLY A 476 -9.38 -34.40 -11.52
CA GLY A 476 -10.15 -33.94 -12.66
C GLY A 476 -11.06 -32.75 -12.36
N GLU A 477 -11.09 -32.26 -11.13
CA GLU A 477 -11.87 -31.08 -10.79
C GLU A 477 -11.22 -29.82 -11.36
N ALA A 478 -12.05 -28.92 -11.93
CA ALA A 478 -11.58 -27.68 -12.50
C ALA A 478 -11.29 -26.64 -11.42
N ILE A 479 -10.11 -26.04 -11.49
CA ILE A 479 -9.71 -24.89 -10.69
C ILE A 479 -9.26 -23.72 -11.58
N TYR A 480 -9.08 -22.55 -10.98
CA TYR A 480 -8.59 -21.37 -11.65
C TYR A 480 -7.28 -20.90 -11.01
N GLU A 481 -6.35 -20.47 -11.87
CA GLU A 481 -5.01 -20.03 -11.46
C GLU A 481 -4.70 -18.61 -11.97
N PRO A 482 -3.87 -17.87 -11.24
CA PRO A 482 -3.38 -16.57 -11.67
C PRO A 482 -2.34 -16.73 -12.78
N LYS A 483 -2.49 -16.01 -13.90
CA LYS A 483 -1.52 -16.02 -14.99
C LYS A 483 -0.65 -14.76 -15.02
N GLY A 484 -1.26 -13.60 -14.74
CA GLY A 484 -0.60 -12.30 -14.84
C GLY A 484 -0.90 -11.60 -16.18
N CYS A 485 -1.13 -10.30 -16.12
CA CYS A 485 -1.27 -9.40 -17.28
C CYS A 485 -1.05 -7.95 -16.83
N GLU A 486 -0.96 -7.01 -17.74
CA GLU A 486 -0.81 -5.57 -17.45
C GLU A 486 -1.86 -5.05 -16.47
N ARG A 487 -3.15 -5.41 -16.66
CA ARG A 487 -4.26 -4.95 -15.81
C ARG A 487 -4.08 -5.29 -14.32
N CYS A 488 -3.41 -6.38 -14.01
CA CYS A 488 -3.13 -6.82 -12.64
C CYS A 488 -1.67 -6.60 -12.20
N GLY A 489 -0.87 -5.89 -13.01
CA GLY A 489 0.54 -5.68 -12.74
C GLY A 489 1.35 -6.97 -12.67
N GLY A 490 1.06 -7.93 -13.57
CA GLY A 490 1.79 -9.19 -13.69
C GLY A 490 1.44 -10.28 -12.68
N VAL A 491 0.60 -10.02 -11.66
CA VAL A 491 0.43 -10.94 -10.50
C VAL A 491 -0.73 -11.92 -10.63
N GLY A 492 -1.64 -11.71 -11.58
CA GLY A 492 -2.81 -12.57 -11.75
C GLY A 492 -3.95 -12.31 -10.76
N TYR A 493 -3.82 -11.37 -9.81
CA TYR A 493 -4.86 -11.01 -8.83
C TYR A 493 -5.18 -9.52 -8.89
N ARG A 494 -6.43 -9.17 -8.59
CA ARG A 494 -6.88 -7.79 -8.51
C ARG A 494 -8.07 -7.64 -7.56
N GLY A 495 -7.84 -6.98 -6.43
CA GLY A 495 -8.84 -6.80 -5.38
C GLY A 495 -8.91 -8.00 -4.43
N ARG A 496 -9.80 -7.88 -3.47
CA ARG A 496 -10.00 -8.87 -2.41
C ARG A 496 -11.48 -9.15 -2.23
N VAL A 497 -11.80 -10.33 -1.70
CA VAL A 497 -13.15 -10.72 -1.31
C VAL A 497 -13.09 -11.42 0.04
N GLY A 498 -14.16 -11.28 0.84
CA GLY A 498 -14.28 -11.98 2.12
C GLY A 498 -14.43 -13.48 1.94
N VAL A 499 -13.88 -14.25 2.89
CA VAL A 499 -14.30 -15.62 3.21
C VAL A 499 -14.81 -15.61 4.62
N PHE A 500 -15.94 -16.27 4.85
CA PHE A 500 -16.74 -16.11 6.05
C PHE A 500 -17.08 -17.45 6.69
N GLU A 501 -17.30 -17.37 7.99
CA GLU A 501 -17.88 -18.43 8.81
C GLU A 501 -18.92 -17.75 9.70
N VAL A 502 -20.19 -18.11 9.55
CA VAL A 502 -21.30 -17.48 10.26
C VAL A 502 -21.87 -18.45 11.29
N LEU A 503 -21.47 -18.27 12.55
CA LEU A 503 -21.94 -19.03 13.69
C LEU A 503 -23.20 -18.36 14.27
N LYS A 504 -24.36 -18.98 14.12
CA LYS A 504 -25.59 -18.59 14.85
C LYS A 504 -25.61 -19.29 16.22
N ILE A 505 -25.97 -18.54 17.26
CA ILE A 505 -26.10 -19.08 18.61
C ILE A 505 -27.51 -19.67 18.79
N GLU A 506 -27.72 -20.81 18.17
CA GLU A 506 -28.93 -21.61 18.29
C GLU A 506 -28.87 -22.52 19.53
N GLU A 507 -29.96 -23.26 19.82
CA GLU A 507 -30.12 -24.04 21.05
C GLU A 507 -28.98 -25.03 21.31
N THR A 508 -28.50 -25.71 20.26
CA THR A 508 -27.40 -26.68 20.33
C THR A 508 -26.09 -26.03 20.76
N VAL A 509 -25.77 -24.85 20.20
CA VAL A 509 -24.56 -24.08 20.54
C VAL A 509 -24.75 -23.40 21.89
N ARG A 510 -25.92 -22.82 22.14
CA ARG A 510 -26.26 -22.13 23.39
C ARG A 510 -26.10 -23.04 24.60
N GLY A 511 -26.46 -24.31 24.48
CA GLY A 511 -26.33 -25.32 25.54
C GLY A 511 -24.86 -25.51 25.98
N LEU A 512 -23.91 -25.34 25.05
CA LEU A 512 -22.48 -25.53 25.32
C LEU A 512 -21.79 -24.32 25.98
N ILE A 513 -22.44 -23.16 26.01
CA ILE A 513 -21.85 -21.95 26.62
C ILE A 513 -21.93 -22.07 28.15
N ASN A 514 -20.80 -22.23 28.82
CA ASN A 514 -20.66 -22.28 30.27
C ASN A 514 -19.27 -21.78 30.67
N ALA A 515 -18.93 -21.78 31.94
CA ALA A 515 -17.64 -21.28 32.45
C ALA A 515 -16.40 -22.08 31.94
N GLN A 516 -16.60 -23.29 31.43
CA GLN A 516 -15.56 -24.16 30.91
C GLN A 516 -15.76 -24.46 29.42
N THR A 517 -16.27 -23.50 28.68
CA THR A 517 -16.61 -23.65 27.25
C THR A 517 -15.37 -24.00 26.42
N ASP A 518 -15.39 -25.14 25.74
CA ASP A 518 -14.42 -25.50 24.71
C ASP A 518 -14.87 -24.97 23.34
N GLY A 519 -14.08 -24.09 22.74
CA GLY A 519 -14.32 -23.55 21.41
C GLY A 519 -14.43 -24.64 20.34
N ASN A 520 -13.65 -25.74 20.45
CA ASN A 520 -13.73 -26.87 19.54
C ASN A 520 -15.05 -27.64 19.64
N ALA A 521 -15.64 -27.72 20.85
CA ALA A 521 -16.95 -28.33 21.02
C ALA A 521 -18.06 -27.51 20.37
N ILE A 522 -18.00 -26.19 20.54
CA ILE A 522 -18.89 -25.24 19.83
C ILE A 522 -18.74 -25.40 18.32
N ASP A 523 -17.51 -25.44 17.82
CA ASP A 523 -17.23 -25.54 16.40
C ASP A 523 -17.82 -26.83 15.80
N ARG A 524 -17.57 -27.98 16.42
CA ARG A 524 -18.15 -29.26 15.97
C ARG A 524 -19.67 -29.25 15.98
N ALA A 525 -20.28 -28.71 17.02
CA ALA A 525 -21.72 -28.62 17.12
C ALA A 525 -22.32 -27.68 16.03
N ALA A 526 -21.65 -26.57 15.76
CA ALA A 526 -22.07 -25.62 14.73
C ALA A 526 -21.96 -26.21 13.31
N VAL A 527 -20.88 -26.93 13.01
CA VAL A 527 -20.69 -27.62 11.71
C VAL A 527 -21.74 -28.71 11.54
N GLN A 528 -22.02 -29.49 12.59
CA GLN A 528 -23.08 -30.50 12.56
C GLN A 528 -24.47 -29.88 12.35
N ALA A 529 -24.71 -28.65 12.84
CA ALA A 529 -25.92 -27.88 12.62
C ALA A 529 -25.96 -27.16 11.26
N GLY A 530 -24.97 -27.34 10.39
CA GLY A 530 -24.93 -26.78 9.03
C GLY A 530 -24.25 -25.41 8.92
N MET A 531 -23.34 -25.09 9.82
CA MET A 531 -22.46 -23.94 9.65
C MET A 531 -21.45 -24.19 8.51
N THR A 532 -21.39 -23.27 7.55
CA THR A 532 -20.37 -23.28 6.51
C THR A 532 -19.03 -22.82 7.14
N THR A 533 -17.99 -23.64 7.02
CA THR A 533 -16.66 -23.24 7.51
C THR A 533 -16.00 -22.25 6.55
N MET A 534 -15.02 -21.49 7.03
CA MET A 534 -14.23 -20.61 6.17
C MET A 534 -13.52 -21.34 5.02
N VAL A 535 -13.13 -22.59 5.26
CA VAL A 535 -12.55 -23.48 4.24
C VAL A 535 -13.57 -23.80 3.17
N ASP A 536 -14.79 -24.23 3.55
CA ASP A 536 -15.88 -24.55 2.60
C ASP A 536 -16.27 -23.34 1.75
N ASP A 537 -16.40 -22.16 2.38
CA ASP A 537 -16.65 -20.90 1.68
C ASP A 537 -15.51 -20.56 0.70
N GLY A 538 -14.25 -20.69 1.14
CA GLY A 538 -13.09 -20.48 0.28
C GLY A 538 -13.04 -21.43 -0.91
N VAL A 539 -13.31 -22.71 -0.69
CA VAL A 539 -13.36 -23.75 -1.75
C VAL A 539 -14.49 -23.49 -2.74
N ALA A 540 -15.66 -23.08 -2.25
CA ALA A 540 -16.77 -22.68 -3.13
C ALA A 540 -16.36 -21.52 -4.06
N LYS A 541 -15.63 -20.53 -3.53
CA LYS A 541 -15.08 -19.41 -4.32
C LYS A 541 -13.98 -19.83 -5.30
N CYS A 542 -13.17 -20.84 -4.95
CA CYS A 542 -12.21 -21.43 -5.89
C CYS A 542 -12.92 -22.08 -7.08
N ARG A 543 -13.96 -22.88 -6.81
CA ARG A 543 -14.81 -23.52 -7.83
C ARG A 543 -15.48 -22.51 -8.75
N ALA A 544 -15.91 -21.40 -8.19
CA ALA A 544 -16.47 -20.27 -8.93
C ALA A 544 -15.43 -19.44 -9.71
N GLY A 545 -14.14 -19.71 -9.55
CA GLY A 545 -13.06 -18.94 -10.20
C GLY A 545 -12.94 -17.51 -9.68
N ILE A 546 -13.34 -17.26 -8.44
CA ILE A 546 -13.21 -15.97 -7.75
C ILE A 546 -11.81 -15.83 -7.15
N THR A 547 -11.30 -16.91 -6.55
CA THR A 547 -9.97 -16.97 -5.94
C THR A 547 -9.25 -18.27 -6.31
N SER A 548 -8.01 -18.45 -5.87
CA SER A 548 -7.25 -19.68 -6.07
C SER A 548 -7.15 -20.49 -4.78
N ALA A 549 -6.88 -21.80 -4.89
CA ALA A 549 -6.65 -22.68 -3.76
C ALA A 549 -5.50 -22.19 -2.85
N ASN A 550 -4.42 -21.66 -3.44
CA ASN A 550 -3.29 -21.11 -2.69
C ASN A 550 -3.69 -19.91 -1.80
N GLU A 551 -4.63 -19.09 -2.24
CA GLU A 551 -5.12 -17.98 -1.42
C GLU A 551 -5.96 -18.48 -0.24
N VAL A 552 -6.78 -19.49 -0.43
CA VAL A 552 -7.54 -20.10 0.66
C VAL A 552 -6.58 -20.72 1.69
N LEU A 553 -5.60 -21.50 1.24
CA LEU A 553 -4.56 -22.10 2.09
C LEU A 553 -3.72 -21.07 2.85
N ARG A 554 -3.54 -19.89 2.28
CA ARG A 554 -2.78 -18.79 2.93
C ARG A 554 -3.51 -18.19 4.13
N VAL A 555 -4.84 -18.16 4.12
CA VAL A 555 -5.62 -17.41 5.11
C VAL A 555 -6.48 -18.29 6.01
N THR A 556 -6.66 -19.56 5.68
CA THR A 556 -7.44 -20.51 6.48
C THR A 556 -6.56 -21.60 7.07
N THR A 557 -6.96 -22.09 8.23
CA THR A 557 -6.37 -23.29 8.83
C THR A 557 -7.25 -24.48 8.48
N ILE A 558 -6.66 -25.51 7.87
CA ILE A 558 -7.36 -26.78 7.64
C ILE A 558 -7.53 -27.45 9.00
N ARG A 559 -8.75 -27.77 9.37
CA ARG A 559 -9.13 -28.40 10.64
C ARG A 559 -9.00 -29.92 10.58
#